data_9b3104978a7d23dbca895545260bc9a3
#
_entry.id   9b3104978a7d23dbca895545260bc9a3
#
_cell.length_a   1.000
_cell.length_b   1.000
_cell.length_c   1.000
_cell.angle_alpha   90.00
_cell.angle_beta   90.00
_cell.angle_gamma   90.00
#
_symmetry.space_group_name_H-M   'P 1'
#
loop_
_entity.id
_entity.type
_entity.pdbx_description
1 polymer ?
#
loop_
_entity_poly.entity_id
_entity_poly.type
_entity_poly.pdbx_seq_one_letter_code
_entity_poly.pdbx_strand_id
1 'polypeptide(L)'
;MKYCPDINLRLEAASRLAFNHILHGRKELGKKIYETFPPMELSKERQIWWALEKHEELPFLRDAIKQSYEFLKSFIWLLADADVVDVETELIAINKIFELEKLILDGNRPKNSWGDVWLDFDIAKRYALMGDIANTFKHLHLAVDEAKAFDKFPDEQKYSSVLVGEIIERKLDFETSDTRPLCEILRDKWLIHDELDLVRETDEFKEIIKSLF
;
A
#
# COMPACT_ATOMS: atom_id res chain seq x y z
N MET A 1 1.21 26.01 19.06
CA MET A 1 0.11 25.03 18.90
C MET A 1 -1.02 25.16 19.92
N LYS A 2 -0.79 25.65 21.13
CA LYS A 2 -1.82 25.81 22.19
C LYS A 2 -3.00 26.74 21.81
N TYR A 3 -2.83 27.60 20.82
CA TYR A 3 -3.79 28.66 20.44
C TYR A 3 -4.56 28.38 19.14
N CYS A 4 -4.29 27.27 18.43
CA CYS A 4 -5.09 26.91 17.26
C CYS A 4 -6.38 26.21 17.73
N PRO A 5 -7.58 26.74 17.41
CA PRO A 5 -8.84 26.13 17.80
C PRO A 5 -9.12 24.82 17.03
N ASP A 6 -8.59 24.68 15.82
CA ASP A 6 -8.77 23.48 15.01
C ASP A 6 -7.90 22.33 15.53
N ILE A 7 -8.56 21.27 16.01
CA ILE A 7 -7.90 20.09 16.56
C ILE A 7 -7.14 19.31 15.49
N ASN A 8 -7.67 19.23 14.26
CA ASN A 8 -7.05 18.48 13.18
C ASN A 8 -5.73 19.14 12.75
N LEU A 9 -5.72 20.46 12.61
CA LEU A 9 -4.49 21.22 12.32
C LEU A 9 -3.46 21.06 13.44
N ARG A 10 -3.91 20.98 14.70
CA ARG A 10 -3.00 20.74 15.83
C ARG A 10 -2.38 19.36 15.79
N LEU A 11 -3.19 18.33 15.49
CA LEU A 11 -2.71 16.94 15.39
C LEU A 11 -1.78 16.78 14.19
N GLU A 12 -2.10 17.38 13.05
CA GLU A 12 -1.24 17.38 11.87
C GLU A 12 0.13 18.03 12.15
N ALA A 13 0.11 19.20 12.75
CA ALA A 13 1.35 19.91 13.12
C ALA A 13 2.17 19.12 14.16
N ALA A 14 1.51 18.47 15.12
CA ALA A 14 2.15 17.59 16.09
C ALA A 14 2.75 16.34 15.44
N SER A 15 2.03 15.74 14.47
CA SER A 15 2.54 14.59 13.71
C SER A 15 3.79 14.95 12.91
N ARG A 16 3.77 16.07 12.18
CA ARG A 16 4.95 16.56 11.44
C ARG A 16 6.14 16.84 12.36
N LEU A 17 5.90 17.40 13.54
CA LEU A 17 6.94 17.65 14.54
C LEU A 17 7.52 16.34 15.08
N ALA A 18 6.67 15.37 15.42
CA ALA A 18 7.08 14.07 15.89
C ALA A 18 7.95 13.36 14.85
N PHE A 19 7.49 13.34 13.59
CA PHE A 19 8.24 12.76 12.47
C PHE A 19 9.60 13.44 12.27
N ASN A 20 9.65 14.77 12.34
CA ASN A 20 10.91 15.52 12.26
C ASN A 20 11.89 15.13 13.37
N HIS A 21 11.40 14.94 14.61
CA HIS A 21 12.25 14.45 15.69
C HIS A 21 12.82 13.09 15.39
N ILE A 22 12.00 12.15 14.84
CA ILE A 22 12.43 10.80 14.49
C ILE A 22 13.51 10.83 13.41
N LEU A 23 13.33 11.61 12.33
CA LEU A 23 14.31 11.79 11.26
C LEU A 23 15.67 12.32 11.76
N HIS A 24 15.66 13.10 12.83
CA HIS A 24 16.89 13.62 13.45
C HIS A 24 17.40 12.76 14.61
N GLY A 25 17.03 11.48 14.67
CA GLY A 25 17.50 10.51 15.66
C GLY A 25 16.92 10.68 17.07
N ARG A 26 15.95 11.59 17.25
CA ARG A 26 15.31 11.88 18.55
C ARG A 26 14.02 11.07 18.70
N LYS A 27 14.07 9.75 18.50
CA LYS A 27 12.91 8.84 18.47
C LYS A 27 12.02 8.96 19.71
N GLU A 28 12.61 9.04 20.90
CA GLU A 28 11.85 9.17 22.17
C GLU A 28 11.02 10.46 22.25
N LEU A 29 11.49 11.56 21.67
CA LEU A 29 10.72 12.80 21.63
C LEU A 29 9.54 12.67 20.66
N GLY A 30 9.77 12.07 19.49
CA GLY A 30 8.70 11.79 18.52
C GLY A 30 7.63 10.88 19.12
N LYS A 31 8.04 9.78 19.76
CA LYS A 31 7.14 8.85 20.44
C LYS A 31 6.27 9.54 21.50
N LYS A 32 6.88 10.34 22.40
CA LYS A 32 6.13 11.12 23.40
C LYS A 32 5.08 12.04 22.81
N ILE A 33 5.31 12.60 21.64
CA ILE A 33 4.31 13.44 20.96
C ILE A 33 3.16 12.56 20.47
N TYR A 34 3.44 11.42 19.81
CA TYR A 34 2.40 10.50 19.33
C TYR A 34 1.57 9.90 20.48
N GLU A 35 2.17 9.63 21.65
CA GLU A 35 1.45 9.16 22.83
C GLU A 35 0.39 10.16 23.36
N THR A 36 0.43 11.43 22.91
CA THR A 36 -0.61 12.43 23.24
C THR A 36 -1.80 12.41 22.29
N PHE A 37 -1.76 11.61 21.22
CA PHE A 37 -2.85 11.52 20.27
C PHE A 37 -4.02 10.76 20.86
N PRO A 38 -5.27 11.08 20.46
CA PRO A 38 -6.44 10.34 20.93
C PRO A 38 -6.36 8.88 20.47
N PRO A 39 -6.79 7.92 21.31
CA PRO A 39 -6.90 6.54 20.91
C PRO A 39 -7.94 6.36 19.80
N MET A 40 -7.80 5.27 19.03
CA MET A 40 -8.66 4.97 17.87
C MET A 40 -10.16 4.89 18.23
N GLU A 41 -10.48 4.41 19.44
CA GLU A 41 -11.87 4.31 19.93
C GLU A 41 -12.57 5.66 20.08
N LEU A 42 -11.81 6.74 20.17
CA LEU A 42 -12.31 8.11 20.26
C LEU A 42 -12.25 8.85 18.93
N SER A 43 -12.00 8.16 17.84
CA SER A 43 -12.03 8.76 16.51
C SER A 43 -13.46 9.21 16.14
N LYS A 44 -13.52 10.23 15.27
CA LYS A 44 -14.80 10.73 14.73
C LYS A 44 -15.59 9.59 14.08
N GLU A 45 -14.92 8.75 13.30
CA GLU A 45 -15.49 7.63 12.55
C GLU A 45 -16.17 6.62 13.46
N ARG A 46 -15.64 6.44 14.67
CA ARG A 46 -16.23 5.52 15.67
C ARG A 46 -17.39 6.13 16.44
N GLN A 47 -17.42 7.44 16.64
CA GLN A 47 -18.38 8.08 17.55
C GLN A 47 -19.56 8.74 16.84
N ILE A 48 -19.38 9.32 15.66
CA ILE A 48 -20.38 10.14 14.98
C ILE A 48 -21.60 9.35 14.51
N TRP A 49 -21.46 8.07 14.28
CA TRP A 49 -22.50 7.19 13.77
C TRP A 49 -23.81 7.27 14.59
N TRP A 50 -23.71 7.51 15.92
CA TRP A 50 -24.88 7.67 16.80
C TRP A 50 -25.69 8.96 16.57
N ALA A 51 -25.16 9.88 15.79
CA ALA A 51 -25.77 11.16 15.49
C ALA A 51 -26.17 11.32 14.01
N LEU A 52 -25.99 10.28 13.20
CA LEU A 52 -26.31 10.33 11.77
C LEU A 52 -27.81 10.17 11.53
N GLU A 53 -28.33 10.90 10.55
CA GLU A 53 -29.64 10.69 9.99
C GLU A 53 -29.67 9.42 9.13
N LYS A 54 -30.84 8.79 9.00
CA LYS A 54 -31.00 7.49 8.30
C LYS A 54 -30.42 7.46 6.88
N HIS A 55 -30.50 8.56 6.15
CA HIS A 55 -29.98 8.66 4.80
C HIS A 55 -28.47 8.83 4.72
N GLU A 56 -27.82 9.24 5.82
CA GLU A 56 -26.39 9.43 5.94
C GLU A 56 -25.65 8.17 6.37
N GLU A 57 -26.35 7.23 7.04
CA GLU A 57 -25.74 6.05 7.66
C GLU A 57 -24.95 5.21 6.64
N LEU A 58 -25.58 4.82 5.52
CA LEU A 58 -24.96 3.90 4.57
C LEU A 58 -23.73 4.49 3.86
N PRO A 59 -23.77 5.71 3.32
CA PRO A 59 -22.58 6.34 2.75
C PRO A 59 -21.44 6.47 3.77
N PHE A 60 -21.76 6.88 4.98
CA PHE A 60 -20.79 7.02 6.06
C PHE A 60 -20.15 5.68 6.44
N LEU A 61 -20.94 4.63 6.65
CA LEU A 61 -20.42 3.32 7.03
C LEU A 61 -19.53 2.72 5.96
N ARG A 62 -19.86 2.89 4.69
CA ARG A 62 -19.03 2.46 3.57
C ARG A 62 -17.70 3.17 3.52
N ASP A 63 -17.70 4.49 3.73
CA ASP A 63 -16.48 5.27 3.80
C ASP A 63 -15.63 4.88 5.01
N ALA A 64 -16.24 4.71 6.18
CA ALA A 64 -15.55 4.25 7.38
C ALA A 64 -14.94 2.84 7.23
N ILE A 65 -15.62 1.92 6.55
CA ILE A 65 -15.08 0.58 6.24
C ILE A 65 -13.86 0.72 5.31
N LYS A 66 -13.97 1.53 4.24
CA LYS A 66 -12.87 1.78 3.31
C LYS A 66 -11.64 2.33 4.03
N GLN A 67 -11.80 3.36 4.85
CA GLN A 67 -10.70 3.96 5.60
C GLN A 67 -10.09 2.97 6.60
N SER A 68 -10.92 2.19 7.30
CA SER A 68 -10.45 1.16 8.24
C SER A 68 -9.67 0.05 7.54
N TYR A 69 -10.10 -0.35 6.34
CA TYR A 69 -9.39 -1.31 5.50
C TYR A 69 -8.02 -0.80 5.10
N GLU A 70 -7.92 0.43 4.56
CA GLU A 70 -6.65 1.03 4.17
C GLU A 70 -5.70 1.17 5.37
N PHE A 71 -6.23 1.50 6.52
CA PHE A 71 -5.47 1.62 7.75
C PHE A 71 -4.94 0.26 8.24
N LEU A 72 -5.78 -0.78 8.22
CA LEU A 72 -5.37 -2.15 8.56
C LEU A 72 -4.30 -2.66 7.58
N LYS A 73 -4.51 -2.45 6.28
CA LYS A 73 -3.54 -2.80 5.24
C LYS A 73 -2.18 -2.17 5.49
N SER A 74 -2.16 -0.88 5.87
CA SER A 74 -0.89 -0.19 6.18
C SER A 74 -0.15 -0.80 7.37
N PHE A 75 -0.85 -1.25 8.41
CA PHE A 75 -0.19 -1.92 9.55
C PHE A 75 0.34 -3.30 9.20
N ILE A 76 -0.40 -4.06 8.40
CA ILE A 76 0.09 -5.37 7.92
C ILE A 76 1.35 -5.16 7.07
N TRP A 77 1.36 -4.13 6.22
CA TRP A 77 2.53 -3.76 5.42
C TRP A 77 3.72 -3.38 6.30
N LEU A 78 3.50 -2.51 7.30
CA LEU A 78 4.55 -2.12 8.25
C LEU A 78 5.11 -3.31 9.04
N LEU A 79 4.28 -4.32 9.37
CA LEU A 79 4.75 -5.55 10.00
C LEU A 79 5.69 -6.33 9.06
N ALA A 80 5.35 -6.41 7.77
CA ALA A 80 6.15 -7.09 6.77
C ALA A 80 7.47 -6.37 6.41
N ASP A 81 7.53 -5.04 6.60
CA ASP A 81 8.68 -4.20 6.21
C ASP A 81 9.57 -3.78 7.42
N ALA A 82 9.25 -4.23 8.61
CA ALA A 82 9.86 -3.71 9.83
C ALA A 82 11.13 -4.44 10.30
N ASP A 83 11.62 -5.43 9.59
CA ASP A 83 12.76 -6.29 9.97
C ASP A 83 12.64 -6.94 11.37
N VAL A 84 11.40 -7.12 11.85
CA VAL A 84 11.11 -7.69 13.17
C VAL A 84 10.59 -9.12 13.13
N VAL A 85 10.33 -9.63 11.93
CA VAL A 85 9.87 -10.99 11.66
C VAL A 85 10.74 -11.61 10.58
N ASP A 86 10.68 -12.93 10.42
CA ASP A 86 11.38 -13.61 9.33
C ASP A 86 10.66 -13.46 7.98
N VAL A 87 11.38 -13.71 6.89
CA VAL A 87 10.89 -13.55 5.52
C VAL A 87 9.64 -14.41 5.23
N GLU A 88 9.52 -15.59 5.85
CA GLU A 88 8.32 -16.44 5.72
C GLU A 88 7.09 -15.76 6.35
N THR A 89 7.26 -15.19 7.55
CA THR A 89 6.20 -14.42 8.23
C THR A 89 5.83 -13.17 7.44
N GLU A 90 6.81 -12.46 6.86
CA GLU A 90 6.56 -11.31 5.97
C GLU A 90 5.69 -11.71 4.77
N LEU A 91 6.02 -12.81 4.08
CA LEU A 91 5.22 -13.33 2.97
C LEU A 91 3.80 -13.69 3.38
N ILE A 92 3.63 -14.32 4.56
CA ILE A 92 2.30 -14.61 5.11
C ILE A 92 1.53 -13.31 5.34
N ALA A 93 2.15 -12.29 5.94
CA ALA A 93 1.51 -11.00 6.19
C ALA A 93 1.08 -10.31 4.89
N ILE A 94 1.94 -10.28 3.88
CA ILE A 94 1.62 -9.69 2.57
C ILE A 94 0.46 -10.45 1.91
N ASN A 95 0.45 -11.78 1.94
CA ASN A 95 -0.66 -12.57 1.41
C ASN A 95 -1.99 -12.26 2.12
N LYS A 96 -1.96 -11.91 3.41
CA LYS A 96 -3.16 -11.44 4.13
C LYS A 96 -3.70 -10.11 3.60
N ILE A 97 -2.85 -9.24 3.05
CA ILE A 97 -3.31 -8.02 2.38
C ILE A 97 -4.18 -8.39 1.17
N PHE A 98 -3.75 -9.33 0.32
CA PHE A 98 -4.54 -9.77 -0.83
C PHE A 98 -5.86 -10.45 -0.44
N GLU A 99 -5.84 -11.29 0.61
CA GLU A 99 -7.06 -11.92 1.13
C GLU A 99 -8.05 -10.87 1.65
N LEU A 100 -7.55 -9.87 2.38
CA LEU A 100 -8.35 -8.77 2.92
C LEU A 100 -8.92 -7.90 1.79
N GLU A 101 -8.12 -7.56 0.79
CA GLU A 101 -8.57 -6.82 -0.38
C GLU A 101 -9.69 -7.57 -1.10
N LYS A 102 -9.49 -8.85 -1.37
CA LYS A 102 -10.51 -9.69 -2.00
C LYS A 102 -11.80 -9.75 -1.21
N LEU A 103 -11.71 -9.82 0.12
CA LEU A 103 -12.87 -9.83 1.02
C LEU A 103 -13.62 -8.51 0.99
N ILE A 104 -12.92 -7.38 1.08
CA ILE A 104 -13.53 -6.04 1.19
C ILE A 104 -14.06 -5.56 -0.17
N LEU A 105 -13.37 -5.90 -1.26
CA LEU A 105 -13.69 -5.43 -2.61
C LEU A 105 -14.42 -6.48 -3.48
N ASP A 106 -14.88 -7.59 -2.87
CA ASP A 106 -15.58 -8.69 -3.55
C ASP A 106 -14.79 -9.32 -4.72
N GLY A 107 -13.47 -9.11 -4.77
CA GLY A 107 -12.61 -9.51 -5.87
C GLY A 107 -12.84 -8.73 -7.18
N ASN A 108 -13.56 -7.61 -7.14
CA ASN A 108 -13.95 -6.83 -8.31
C ASN A 108 -12.90 -5.79 -8.74
N ARG A 109 -11.88 -5.53 -7.90
CA ARG A 109 -10.85 -4.56 -8.24
C ARG A 109 -9.91 -5.13 -9.32
N PRO A 110 -9.72 -4.42 -10.44
CA PRO A 110 -8.71 -4.81 -11.43
C PRO A 110 -7.30 -4.71 -10.84
N LYS A 111 -6.45 -5.67 -11.17
CA LYS A 111 -5.03 -5.64 -10.79
C LYS A 111 -4.21 -4.88 -11.84
N ASN A 112 -4.19 -3.58 -11.73
CA ASN A 112 -3.52 -2.70 -12.67
C ASN A 112 -3.08 -1.37 -12.01
N SER A 113 -2.86 -1.36 -10.71
CA SER A 113 -2.36 -0.18 -10.01
C SER A 113 -0.85 -0.25 -9.79
N TRP A 114 -0.26 0.90 -9.56
CA TRP A 114 1.15 1.00 -9.15
C TRP A 114 1.46 0.14 -7.91
N GLY A 115 0.52 0.10 -6.96
CA GLY A 115 0.65 -0.69 -5.73
C GLY A 115 0.65 -2.20 -5.98
N ASP A 116 -0.11 -2.70 -6.97
CA ASP A 116 -0.11 -4.11 -7.33
C ASP A 116 1.28 -4.53 -7.84
N VAL A 117 1.84 -3.75 -8.78
CA VAL A 117 3.18 -4.00 -9.34
C VAL A 117 4.24 -4.01 -8.24
N TRP A 118 4.19 -3.02 -7.33
CA TRP A 118 5.11 -2.95 -6.21
C TRP A 118 4.99 -4.17 -5.31
N LEU A 119 3.77 -4.61 -5.02
CA LEU A 119 3.51 -5.72 -4.12
C LEU A 119 4.02 -7.05 -4.70
N ASP A 120 3.73 -7.35 -5.97
CA ASP A 120 4.24 -8.58 -6.61
C ASP A 120 5.76 -8.55 -6.78
N PHE A 121 6.35 -7.39 -7.10
CA PHE A 121 7.80 -7.22 -7.11
C PHE A 121 8.41 -7.48 -5.72
N ASP A 122 7.81 -6.96 -4.67
CA ASP A 122 8.32 -7.11 -3.31
C ASP A 122 8.19 -8.56 -2.79
N ILE A 123 7.13 -9.26 -3.19
CA ILE A 123 6.99 -10.70 -2.95
C ILE A 123 8.07 -11.49 -3.71
N ALA A 124 8.35 -11.12 -4.96
CA ALA A 124 9.40 -11.78 -5.75
C ALA A 124 10.78 -11.66 -5.08
N LYS A 125 11.12 -10.49 -4.52
CA LYS A 125 12.37 -10.32 -3.76
C LYS A 125 12.44 -11.26 -2.56
N ARG A 126 11.36 -11.40 -1.81
CA ARG A 126 11.31 -12.29 -0.64
C ARG A 126 11.48 -13.76 -1.01
N TYR A 127 10.85 -14.20 -2.09
CA TYR A 127 11.07 -15.55 -2.60
C TYR A 127 12.52 -15.76 -3.09
N ALA A 128 13.13 -14.75 -3.72
CA ALA A 128 14.53 -14.81 -4.11
C ALA A 128 15.47 -14.95 -2.90
N LEU A 129 15.23 -14.20 -1.83
CA LEU A 129 15.97 -14.32 -0.56
C LEU A 129 15.84 -15.71 0.07
N MET A 130 14.69 -16.38 -0.11
CA MET A 130 14.46 -17.75 0.34
C MET A 130 15.04 -18.82 -0.62
N GLY A 131 15.52 -18.43 -1.79
CA GLY A 131 16.01 -19.34 -2.83
C GLY A 131 14.90 -20.05 -3.61
N ASP A 132 13.65 -19.61 -3.48
CA ASP A 132 12.51 -20.16 -4.22
C ASP A 132 12.38 -19.50 -5.61
N ILE A 133 13.18 -20.00 -6.53
CA ILE A 133 13.29 -19.48 -7.90
C ILE A 133 11.94 -19.52 -8.64
N ALA A 134 11.16 -20.59 -8.45
CA ALA A 134 9.90 -20.76 -9.16
C ALA A 134 8.87 -19.68 -8.77
N ASN A 135 8.70 -19.43 -7.47
CA ASN A 135 7.82 -18.38 -7.00
C ASN A 135 8.39 -16.97 -7.27
N THR A 136 9.72 -16.80 -7.24
CA THR A 136 10.36 -15.55 -7.68
C THR A 136 9.91 -15.17 -9.10
N PHE A 137 10.08 -16.06 -10.06
CA PHE A 137 9.70 -15.78 -11.46
C PHE A 137 8.20 -15.60 -11.63
N LYS A 138 7.39 -16.43 -10.94
CA LYS A 138 5.93 -16.27 -10.96
C LYS A 138 5.53 -14.83 -10.61
N HIS A 139 6.06 -14.27 -9.53
CA HIS A 139 5.71 -12.93 -9.09
C HIS A 139 6.38 -11.83 -9.93
N LEU A 140 7.57 -12.06 -10.49
CA LEU A 140 8.14 -11.14 -11.48
C LEU A 140 7.28 -11.05 -12.75
N HIS A 141 6.74 -12.16 -13.24
CA HIS A 141 5.82 -12.13 -14.39
C HIS A 141 4.53 -11.39 -14.06
N LEU A 142 3.95 -11.59 -12.87
CA LEU A 142 2.77 -10.84 -12.42
C LEU A 142 3.07 -9.34 -12.37
N ALA A 143 4.18 -8.93 -11.75
CA ALA A 143 4.58 -7.53 -11.69
C ALA A 143 4.77 -6.90 -13.10
N VAL A 144 5.32 -7.65 -14.05
CA VAL A 144 5.46 -7.21 -15.45
C VAL A 144 4.10 -7.03 -16.13
N ASP A 145 3.20 -7.99 -15.98
CA ASP A 145 1.88 -7.93 -16.60
C ASP A 145 1.05 -6.79 -16.01
N GLU A 146 1.12 -6.59 -14.71
CA GLU A 146 0.46 -5.49 -14.01
C GLU A 146 1.08 -4.11 -14.38
N ALA A 147 2.40 -4.01 -14.56
CA ALA A 147 3.05 -2.78 -15.05
C ALA A 147 2.57 -2.41 -16.45
N LYS A 148 2.48 -3.39 -17.35
CA LYS A 148 1.93 -3.19 -18.69
C LYS A 148 0.45 -2.79 -18.66
N ALA A 149 -0.32 -3.34 -17.72
CA ALA A 149 -1.71 -2.99 -17.52
C ALA A 149 -1.85 -1.56 -16.95
N PHE A 150 -1.00 -1.18 -16.01
CA PHE A 150 -0.94 0.18 -15.45
C PHE A 150 -0.58 1.22 -16.51
N ASP A 151 0.40 0.96 -17.35
CA ASP A 151 0.79 1.90 -18.41
C ASP A 151 -0.37 2.16 -19.41
N LYS A 152 -1.29 1.20 -19.54
CA LYS A 152 -2.54 1.30 -20.33
C LYS A 152 -3.76 1.70 -19.50
N PHE A 153 -3.57 2.05 -18.23
CA PHE A 153 -4.67 2.40 -17.33
C PHE A 153 -5.49 3.55 -17.93
N PRO A 154 -6.82 3.45 -17.98
CA PRO A 154 -7.67 4.52 -18.46
C PRO A 154 -7.63 5.72 -17.49
N ASP A 155 -8.05 6.90 -17.94
CA ASP A 155 -8.09 8.08 -17.07
C ASP A 155 -8.91 7.85 -15.80
N GLU A 156 -9.95 7.00 -15.90
CA GLU A 156 -10.81 6.60 -14.79
C GLU A 156 -11.28 5.16 -14.97
N GLN A 157 -11.25 4.37 -13.89
CA GLN A 157 -11.91 3.07 -13.83
C GLN A 157 -12.86 3.00 -12.62
N LYS A 158 -13.93 2.22 -12.77
CA LYS A 158 -14.97 2.06 -11.75
C LYS A 158 -15.16 0.60 -11.41
N TYR A 159 -15.31 0.32 -10.15
CA TYR A 159 -15.74 -0.98 -9.64
C TYR A 159 -16.56 -0.77 -8.36
N SER A 160 -17.19 -1.81 -7.86
CA SER A 160 -18.01 -1.72 -6.66
C SER A 160 -17.91 -2.97 -5.81
N SER A 161 -18.15 -2.80 -4.53
CA SER A 161 -18.36 -3.91 -3.61
C SER A 161 -19.55 -3.64 -2.69
N VAL A 162 -20.07 -4.70 -2.06
CA VAL A 162 -21.15 -4.61 -1.09
C VAL A 162 -20.76 -3.72 0.09
N LEU A 163 -19.52 -3.86 0.57
CA LEU A 163 -19.05 -3.22 1.80
C LEU A 163 -18.69 -1.74 1.61
N VAL A 164 -18.06 -1.37 0.48
CA VAL A 164 -17.55 -0.01 0.27
C VAL A 164 -18.29 0.77 -0.82
N GLY A 165 -19.23 0.13 -1.53
CA GLY A 165 -19.99 0.77 -2.60
C GLY A 165 -19.16 0.97 -3.88
N GLU A 166 -19.51 2.01 -4.65
CA GLU A 166 -18.78 2.37 -5.85
C GLU A 166 -17.43 3.00 -5.50
N ILE A 167 -16.39 2.56 -6.18
CA ILE A 167 -15.02 3.09 -6.10
C ILE A 167 -14.65 3.61 -7.48
N ILE A 168 -14.12 4.81 -7.52
CA ILE A 168 -13.57 5.43 -8.72
C ILE A 168 -12.08 5.60 -8.47
N GLU A 169 -11.25 4.94 -9.28
CA GLU A 169 -9.81 5.14 -9.31
C GLU A 169 -9.43 5.93 -10.54
N ARG A 170 -8.57 6.92 -10.38
CA ARG A 170 -8.06 7.73 -11.48
C ARG A 170 -6.57 7.51 -11.62
N LYS A 171 -6.06 7.55 -12.84
CA LYS A 171 -4.62 7.41 -13.08
C LYS A 171 -3.81 8.44 -12.29
N LEU A 172 -4.33 9.66 -12.17
CA LEU A 172 -3.73 10.74 -11.38
C LEU A 172 -3.54 10.41 -9.90
N ASP A 173 -4.38 9.54 -9.33
CA ASP A 173 -4.29 9.13 -7.91
C ASP A 173 -3.01 8.31 -7.64
N PHE A 174 -2.36 7.78 -8.69
CA PHE A 174 -1.13 7.00 -8.62
C PHE A 174 0.11 7.77 -9.08
N GLU A 175 0.00 9.08 -9.35
CA GLU A 175 1.15 9.88 -9.77
C GLU A 175 2.23 9.94 -8.69
N THR A 176 3.45 9.68 -9.11
CA THR A 176 4.66 9.79 -8.29
C THR A 176 5.56 10.90 -8.83
N SER A 177 6.67 11.17 -8.15
CA SER A 177 7.68 12.11 -8.65
C SER A 177 8.41 11.62 -9.91
N ASP A 178 8.32 10.30 -10.22
CA ASP A 178 8.83 9.71 -11.45
C ASP A 178 7.66 9.52 -12.43
N THR A 179 7.60 10.31 -13.47
CA THR A 179 6.49 10.34 -14.45
C THR A 179 6.71 9.41 -15.65
N ARG A 180 7.76 8.59 -15.64
CA ARG A 180 8.02 7.61 -16.69
C ARG A 180 6.95 6.50 -16.67
N PRO A 181 6.78 5.77 -17.80
CA PRO A 181 6.01 4.53 -17.80
C PRO A 181 6.46 3.57 -16.69
N LEU A 182 5.52 2.88 -16.06
CA LEU A 182 5.85 1.99 -14.94
C LEU A 182 6.72 0.80 -15.38
N CYS A 183 6.57 0.35 -16.63
CA CYS A 183 7.48 -0.64 -17.22
C CYS A 183 8.93 -0.17 -17.22
N GLU A 184 9.21 1.11 -17.49
CA GLU A 184 10.55 1.66 -17.44
C GLU A 184 11.07 1.77 -15.99
N ILE A 185 10.20 2.20 -15.06
CA ILE A 185 10.55 2.28 -13.63
C ILE A 185 10.88 0.89 -13.09
N LEU A 186 10.04 -0.11 -13.37
CA LEU A 186 10.25 -1.50 -12.99
C LEU A 186 11.60 -2.00 -13.50
N ARG A 187 11.87 -1.83 -14.79
CA ARG A 187 13.13 -2.27 -15.43
C ARG A 187 14.35 -1.58 -14.84
N ASP A 188 14.33 -0.25 -14.74
CA ASP A 188 15.53 0.57 -14.50
C ASP A 188 15.82 0.81 -13.01
N LYS A 189 14.81 0.63 -12.15
CA LYS A 189 14.95 0.89 -10.72
C LYS A 189 14.70 -0.32 -9.85
N TRP A 190 13.67 -1.13 -10.17
CA TRP A 190 13.29 -2.20 -9.25
C TRP A 190 13.97 -3.52 -9.57
N LEU A 191 14.05 -3.91 -10.84
CA LEU A 191 14.70 -5.18 -11.22
C LEU A 191 16.23 -5.17 -11.05
N ILE A 192 16.83 -4.05 -10.67
CA ILE A 192 18.27 -3.95 -10.35
C ILE A 192 18.58 -4.18 -8.86
N HIS A 193 17.57 -4.42 -8.01
CA HIS A 193 17.77 -4.68 -6.58
C HIS A 193 18.61 -5.95 -6.33
N ASP A 194 19.53 -5.89 -5.37
CA ASP A 194 20.51 -6.95 -5.08
C ASP A 194 19.85 -8.27 -4.64
N GLU A 195 18.65 -8.21 -4.04
CA GLU A 195 17.89 -9.40 -3.65
C GLU A 195 17.53 -10.31 -4.82
N LEU A 196 17.54 -9.78 -6.06
CA LEU A 196 17.30 -10.55 -7.28
C LEU A 196 18.58 -11.11 -7.93
N ASP A 197 19.75 -10.96 -7.33
CA ASP A 197 21.02 -11.42 -7.90
C ASP A 197 21.02 -12.93 -8.19
N LEU A 198 20.33 -13.72 -7.37
CA LEU A 198 20.18 -15.16 -7.58
C LEU A 198 19.61 -15.53 -8.96
N VAL A 199 18.72 -14.70 -9.51
CA VAL A 199 18.01 -14.96 -10.77
C VAL A 199 18.50 -14.10 -11.94
N ARG A 200 19.28 -13.05 -11.69
CA ARG A 200 19.68 -12.01 -12.64
C ARG A 200 20.34 -12.54 -13.92
N GLU A 201 21.19 -13.56 -13.79
CA GLU A 201 21.93 -14.12 -14.93
C GLU A 201 21.16 -15.20 -15.71
N THR A 202 19.98 -15.57 -15.27
CA THR A 202 19.16 -16.59 -15.96
C THR A 202 18.57 -16.05 -17.27
N ASP A 203 18.30 -16.95 -18.20
CA ASP A 203 17.66 -16.59 -19.47
C ASP A 203 16.25 -16.05 -19.27
N GLU A 204 15.50 -16.61 -18.30
CA GLU A 204 14.14 -16.16 -17.97
C GLU A 204 14.13 -14.71 -17.46
N PHE A 205 15.07 -14.33 -16.60
CA PHE A 205 15.18 -12.94 -16.15
C PHE A 205 15.52 -11.98 -17.30
N LYS A 206 16.41 -12.39 -18.20
CA LYS A 206 16.76 -11.60 -19.40
C LYS A 206 15.56 -11.44 -20.34
N GLU A 207 14.70 -12.44 -20.46
CA GLU A 207 13.44 -12.33 -21.23
C GLU A 207 12.43 -11.41 -20.55
N ILE A 208 12.32 -11.42 -19.20
CA ILE A 208 11.52 -10.46 -18.44
C ILE A 208 11.97 -9.03 -18.77
N ILE A 209 13.26 -8.74 -18.66
CA ILE A 209 13.81 -7.39 -19.00
C ILE A 209 13.46 -7.00 -20.43
N LYS A 210 13.64 -7.89 -21.40
CA LYS A 210 13.31 -7.61 -22.82
C LYS A 210 11.82 -7.34 -23.03
N SER A 211 10.96 -7.96 -22.25
CA SER A 211 9.51 -7.82 -22.40
C SER A 211 8.97 -6.45 -21.93
N LEU A 212 9.82 -5.66 -21.26
CA LEU A 212 9.51 -4.32 -20.76
C LEU A 212 9.93 -3.19 -21.75
N PHE A 213 10.38 -3.55 -22.93
CA PHE A 213 10.63 -2.64 -24.06
C PHE A 213 9.47 -2.75 -25.05
#